data_008af06b9dd96d5ca0b57f8de203a45d
#
_entry.id   008af06b9dd96d5ca0b57f8de203a45d
#
_cell.length_a   1.000
_cell.length_b   1.000
_cell.length_c   1.000
_cell.angle_alpha   90.00
_cell.angle_beta   90.00
_cell.angle_gamma   90.00
#
_symmetry.space_group_name_H-M   'P 1'
#
loop_
_entity.id
_entity.type
_entity.pdbx_description
1 polymer ?
#
loop_
_entity_poly.entity_id
_entity_poly.type
_entity_poly.pdbx_seq_one_letter_code
_entity_poly.pdbx_strand_id
1 'polypeptide(L)'
;MKHITLALIFATCPAFAQTANPAIDMEGYLRVSLQAAEHRESRRISEDEFMRMSREPGTVILDARSKKKFDELHVKGAIHLSFPDIAVDSLAKTLPDKNTRILIYCNNNFANAEGPFPTKHPSASLNLSTYIALYNYGYRNVYELAPLVDIKGSKLTFE
;
A
#
# COMPACT_ATOMS: atom_id res chain seq x y z
N MET A 1 -57.69 0.30 48.22
CA MET A 1 -56.84 -0.06 47.08
C MET A 1 -55.62 0.85 47.06
N LYS A 2 -54.41 0.31 47.34
CA LYS A 2 -53.17 1.11 47.39
C LYS A 2 -52.48 1.01 46.04
N HIS A 3 -52.33 2.10 45.32
CA HIS A 3 -51.59 2.18 44.06
C HIS A 3 -50.10 2.27 44.36
N ILE A 4 -49.35 1.24 43.95
CA ILE A 4 -47.88 1.24 44.00
C ILE A 4 -47.39 1.82 42.67
N THR A 5 -46.85 2.99 42.72
CA THR A 5 -46.19 3.63 41.56
C THR A 5 -44.76 3.09 41.46
N LEU A 6 -44.47 2.31 40.44
CA LEU A 6 -43.14 1.80 40.14
C LEU A 6 -42.34 2.88 39.41
N ALA A 7 -41.38 3.50 40.09
CA ALA A 7 -40.48 4.44 39.46
C ALA A 7 -39.35 3.71 38.70
N LEU A 8 -39.35 3.80 37.37
CA LEU A 8 -38.23 3.30 36.55
C LEU A 8 -37.04 4.29 36.67
N ILE A 9 -35.98 3.86 37.32
CA ILE A 9 -34.71 4.57 37.37
C ILE A 9 -33.94 4.20 36.11
N PHE A 10 -33.87 5.11 35.15
CA PHE A 10 -32.94 4.99 34.02
C PHE A 10 -31.54 5.30 34.53
N ALA A 11 -30.72 4.28 34.67
CA ALA A 11 -29.28 4.46 34.89
C ALA A 11 -28.65 5.00 33.59
N THR A 12 -28.34 6.28 33.56
CA THR A 12 -27.53 6.87 32.50
C THR A 12 -26.09 6.39 32.69
N CYS A 13 -25.65 5.43 31.87
CA CYS A 13 -24.23 5.10 31.75
C CYS A 13 -23.50 6.36 31.26
N PRO A 14 -22.47 6.85 31.97
CA PRO A 14 -21.66 7.93 31.42
C PRO A 14 -20.98 7.42 30.17
N ALA A 15 -21.33 7.98 29.00
CA ALA A 15 -20.56 7.79 27.80
C ALA A 15 -19.17 8.41 28.07
N PHE A 16 -18.18 7.58 28.27
CA PHE A 16 -16.79 8.04 28.25
C PHE A 16 -16.57 8.64 26.85
N ALA A 17 -16.56 9.95 26.75
CA ALA A 17 -16.12 10.64 25.57
C ALA A 17 -14.66 10.28 25.36
N GLN A 18 -14.42 9.27 24.48
CA GLN A 18 -13.08 8.91 24.07
C GLN A 18 -12.51 10.15 23.38
N THR A 19 -11.44 10.72 23.94
CA THR A 19 -10.77 11.87 23.31
C THR A 19 -10.24 11.42 21.96
N ALA A 20 -10.89 11.87 20.89
CA ALA A 20 -10.49 11.53 19.53
C ALA A 20 -9.06 12.06 19.27
N ASN A 21 -8.17 11.21 18.80
CA ASN A 21 -6.86 11.64 18.32
C ASN A 21 -7.03 12.21 16.90
N PRO A 22 -6.90 13.54 16.68
CA PRO A 22 -7.09 14.13 15.37
C PRO A 22 -6.03 13.72 14.34
N ALA A 23 -4.95 13.07 14.77
CA ALA A 23 -3.90 12.55 13.90
C ALA A 23 -4.21 11.13 13.38
N ILE A 24 -5.35 10.53 13.78
CA ILE A 24 -5.77 9.19 13.33
C ILE A 24 -7.20 9.29 12.78
N ASP A 25 -7.33 9.24 11.46
CA ASP A 25 -8.60 9.38 10.74
C ASP A 25 -8.97 8.08 10.02
N MET A 26 -9.73 7.22 10.69
CA MET A 26 -10.21 5.94 10.13
C MET A 26 -11.22 6.18 8.99
N GLU A 27 -12.11 7.16 9.11
CA GLU A 27 -13.11 7.46 8.08
C GLU A 27 -12.42 7.98 6.81
N GLY A 28 -11.47 8.88 6.97
CA GLY A 28 -10.63 9.37 5.88
C GLY A 28 -9.84 8.26 5.21
N TYR A 29 -9.25 7.35 6.01
CA TYR A 29 -8.54 6.19 5.48
C TYR A 29 -9.44 5.28 4.63
N LEU A 30 -10.65 4.96 5.11
CA LEU A 30 -11.58 4.12 4.36
C LEU A 30 -12.03 4.80 3.06
N ARG A 31 -12.35 6.08 3.10
CA ARG A 31 -12.72 6.86 1.91
C ARG A 31 -11.61 6.88 0.86
N VAL A 32 -10.38 7.18 1.27
CA VAL A 32 -9.21 7.19 0.38
C VAL A 32 -8.91 5.80 -0.16
N SER A 33 -9.08 4.75 0.65
CA SER A 33 -8.87 3.36 0.22
C SER A 33 -9.82 2.96 -0.91
N LEU A 34 -11.09 3.35 -0.83
CA LEU A 34 -12.07 3.10 -1.90
C LEU A 34 -11.70 3.85 -3.19
N GLN A 35 -11.33 5.13 -3.09
CA GLN A 35 -10.90 5.93 -4.24
C GLN A 35 -9.63 5.36 -4.89
N ALA A 36 -8.67 4.95 -4.07
CA ALA A 36 -7.44 4.33 -4.53
C ALA A 36 -7.71 2.97 -5.20
N ALA A 37 -8.65 2.19 -4.69
CA ALA A 37 -9.05 0.91 -5.28
C ALA A 37 -9.63 1.09 -6.67
N GLU A 38 -10.56 2.03 -6.85
CA GLU A 38 -11.14 2.37 -8.15
C GLU A 38 -10.06 2.84 -9.14
N HIS A 39 -9.22 3.78 -8.73
CA HIS A 39 -8.13 4.30 -9.56
C HIS A 39 -7.13 3.21 -9.97
N ARG A 40 -6.87 2.24 -9.08
CA ARG A 40 -5.93 1.14 -9.29
C ARG A 40 -6.39 0.15 -10.36
N GLU A 41 -7.68 -0.03 -10.60
CA GLU A 41 -8.20 -1.04 -11.54
C GLU A 41 -7.58 -0.94 -12.92
N SER A 42 -7.47 0.28 -13.46
CA SER A 42 -6.85 0.55 -14.77
C SER A 42 -5.32 0.65 -14.73
N ARG A 43 -4.71 0.48 -13.56
CA ARG A 43 -3.27 0.65 -13.31
C ARG A 43 -2.56 -0.64 -12.93
N ARG A 44 -3.25 -1.78 -13.05
CA ARG A 44 -2.69 -3.11 -12.90
C ARG A 44 -2.19 -3.58 -14.25
N ILE A 45 -0.89 -3.75 -14.40
CA ILE A 45 -0.24 -3.99 -15.69
C ILE A 45 0.42 -5.36 -15.76
N SER A 46 0.56 -5.88 -16.97
CA SER A 46 1.28 -7.13 -17.22
C SER A 46 2.78 -6.98 -16.97
N GLU A 47 3.50 -8.11 -16.91
CA GLU A 47 4.95 -8.11 -16.80
C GLU A 47 5.62 -7.42 -18.00
N ASP A 48 5.12 -7.66 -19.22
CA ASP A 48 5.66 -7.03 -20.43
C ASP A 48 5.51 -5.49 -20.39
N GLU A 49 4.35 -5.03 -19.94
CA GLU A 49 4.09 -3.60 -19.82
C GLU A 49 4.92 -2.97 -18.69
N PHE A 50 5.08 -3.67 -17.57
CA PHE A 50 5.96 -3.25 -16.48
C PHE A 50 7.40 -3.08 -16.98
N MET A 51 7.92 -4.07 -17.70
CA MET A 51 9.25 -3.99 -18.32
C MET A 51 9.36 -2.86 -19.34
N ARG A 52 8.36 -2.67 -20.17
CA ARG A 52 8.34 -1.58 -21.15
C ARG A 52 8.43 -0.23 -20.45
N MET A 53 7.53 0.00 -19.49
CA MET A 53 7.47 1.25 -18.73
C MET A 53 8.73 1.50 -17.89
N SER A 54 9.34 0.45 -17.34
CA SER A 54 10.55 0.60 -16.52
C SER A 54 11.76 1.16 -17.27
N ARG A 55 11.76 1.05 -18.60
CA ARG A 55 12.82 1.57 -19.49
C ARG A 55 12.58 3.00 -19.93
N GLU A 56 11.40 3.53 -19.68
CA GLU A 56 11.08 4.91 -20.09
C GLU A 56 11.72 5.93 -19.12
N PRO A 57 12.33 6.99 -19.64
CA PRO A 57 12.93 8.04 -18.82
C PRO A 57 11.93 8.61 -17.81
N GLY A 58 12.38 8.87 -16.60
CA GLY A 58 11.55 9.41 -15.51
C GLY A 58 10.63 8.40 -14.82
N THR A 59 10.72 7.11 -15.19
CA THR A 59 10.03 6.03 -14.49
C THR A 59 10.87 5.54 -13.31
N VAL A 60 10.22 5.34 -12.18
CA VAL A 60 10.82 4.81 -10.95
C VAL A 60 10.17 3.47 -10.62
N ILE A 61 10.98 2.45 -10.37
CA ILE A 61 10.51 1.20 -9.76
C ILE A 61 10.70 1.35 -8.25
N LEU A 62 9.61 1.26 -7.49
CA LEU A 62 9.64 1.41 -6.03
C LEU A 62 9.42 0.07 -5.34
N ASP A 63 10.38 -0.34 -4.54
CA ASP A 63 10.26 -1.48 -3.63
C ASP A 63 10.00 -0.99 -2.20
N ALA A 64 8.79 -1.27 -1.70
CA ALA A 64 8.36 -0.87 -0.37
C ALA A 64 8.52 -1.97 0.69
N ARG A 65 9.19 -3.08 0.36
CA ARG A 65 9.50 -4.16 1.32
C ARG A 65 10.51 -3.69 2.37
N SER A 66 10.78 -4.53 3.36
CA SER A 66 11.85 -4.23 4.32
C SER A 66 13.22 -4.17 3.63
N LYS A 67 14.12 -3.34 4.16
CA LYS A 67 15.50 -3.20 3.64
C LYS A 67 16.19 -4.55 3.51
N LYS A 68 16.00 -5.43 4.50
CA LYS A 68 16.55 -6.80 4.47
C LYS A 68 16.09 -7.57 3.23
N LYS A 69 14.80 -7.50 2.87
CA LYS A 69 14.25 -8.23 1.72
C LYS A 69 14.64 -7.60 0.39
N PHE A 70 14.79 -6.30 0.37
CA PHE A 70 15.36 -5.59 -0.77
C PHE A 70 16.81 -6.03 -1.03
N ASP A 71 17.64 -6.09 0.03
CA ASP A 71 19.05 -6.47 -0.10
C ASP A 71 19.26 -7.94 -0.43
N GLU A 72 18.30 -8.81 -0.06
CA GLU A 72 18.37 -10.24 -0.44
C GLU A 72 18.15 -10.42 -1.94
N LEU A 73 17.18 -9.76 -2.53
CA LEU A 73 16.87 -9.78 -3.96
C LEU A 73 15.81 -8.74 -4.29
N HIS A 74 16.00 -7.94 -5.33
CA HIS A 74 15.02 -6.98 -5.82
C HIS A 74 15.02 -6.89 -7.34
N VAL A 75 13.98 -6.29 -7.93
CA VAL A 75 13.92 -6.02 -9.37
C VAL A 75 14.99 -5.01 -9.72
N LYS A 76 15.83 -5.32 -10.69
CA LYS A 76 16.97 -4.51 -11.08
C LYS A 76 16.57 -3.06 -11.39
N GLY A 77 17.30 -2.13 -10.79
CA GLY A 77 17.05 -0.70 -10.91
C GLY A 77 15.93 -0.17 -10.02
N ALA A 78 15.37 -1.00 -9.13
CA ALA A 78 14.41 -0.53 -8.15
C ALA A 78 15.10 0.33 -7.07
N ILE A 79 14.43 1.40 -6.66
CA ILE A 79 14.79 2.15 -5.46
C ILE A 79 14.04 1.62 -4.26
N HIS A 80 14.63 1.74 -3.08
CA HIS A 80 14.04 1.29 -1.83
C HIS A 80 13.47 2.45 -1.01
N LEU A 81 12.21 2.32 -0.61
CA LEU A 81 11.60 3.10 0.47
C LEU A 81 10.64 2.18 1.23
N SER A 82 11.07 1.70 2.39
CA SER A 82 10.28 0.77 3.20
C SER A 82 8.91 1.36 3.54
N PHE A 83 7.85 0.54 3.48
CA PHE A 83 6.48 1.02 3.73
C PHE A 83 6.32 1.78 5.06
N PRO A 84 6.89 1.34 6.19
CA PRO A 84 6.83 2.10 7.44
C PRO A 84 7.49 3.48 7.38
N ASP A 85 8.40 3.69 6.42
CA ASP A 85 9.14 4.94 6.24
C ASP A 85 8.47 5.89 5.23
N ILE A 86 7.33 5.48 4.64
CA ILE A 86 6.56 6.34 3.74
C ILE A 86 5.92 7.48 4.54
N ALA A 87 6.50 8.67 4.41
CA ALA A 87 6.09 9.90 5.07
C ALA A 87 6.30 11.10 4.13
N VAL A 88 5.84 12.28 4.52
CA VAL A 88 5.96 13.50 3.70
C VAL A 88 7.42 13.76 3.29
N ASP A 89 8.34 13.77 4.27
CA ASP A 89 9.73 14.12 4.05
C ASP A 89 10.49 13.06 3.25
N SER A 90 10.25 11.78 3.51
CA SER A 90 10.91 10.70 2.79
C SER A 90 10.45 10.63 1.33
N LEU A 91 9.14 10.85 1.09
CA LEU A 91 8.60 10.94 -0.26
C LEU A 91 9.14 12.16 -1.01
N ALA A 92 9.25 13.32 -0.35
CA ALA A 92 9.81 14.52 -0.97
C ALA A 92 11.27 14.34 -1.41
N LYS A 93 12.04 13.50 -0.71
CA LYS A 93 13.42 13.15 -1.08
C LYS A 93 13.49 12.10 -2.19
N THR A 94 12.66 11.07 -2.10
CA THR A 94 12.73 9.89 -2.95
C THR A 94 11.98 10.08 -4.27
N LEU A 95 10.84 10.78 -4.21
CA LEU A 95 9.90 11.01 -5.31
C LEU A 95 9.45 12.49 -5.29
N PRO A 96 10.33 13.44 -5.61
CA PRO A 96 10.04 14.86 -5.45
C PRO A 96 8.92 15.38 -6.38
N ASP A 97 8.76 14.76 -7.57
CA ASP A 97 7.70 15.11 -8.50
C ASP A 97 6.49 14.16 -8.34
N LYS A 98 5.32 14.74 -8.04
CA LYS A 98 4.05 14.01 -7.91
C LYS A 98 3.57 13.37 -9.22
N ASN A 99 4.07 13.80 -10.37
CA ASN A 99 3.78 13.26 -11.68
C ASN A 99 4.70 12.10 -12.08
N THR A 100 5.74 11.82 -11.30
CA THR A 100 6.65 10.69 -11.54
C THR A 100 5.84 9.43 -11.77
N ARG A 101 6.15 8.70 -12.86
CA ARG A 101 5.63 7.35 -13.05
C ARG A 101 6.29 6.41 -12.07
N ILE A 102 5.49 5.76 -11.25
CA ILE A 102 5.94 4.84 -10.21
C ILE A 102 5.40 3.45 -10.53
N LEU A 103 6.29 2.49 -10.64
CA LEU A 103 5.97 1.07 -10.77
C LEU A 103 6.19 0.39 -9.43
N ILE A 104 5.18 -0.31 -8.92
CA ILE A 104 5.28 -1.04 -7.65
C ILE A 104 5.13 -2.54 -7.85
N TYR A 105 5.82 -3.28 -7.02
CA TYR A 105 5.69 -4.73 -6.86
C TYR A 105 5.85 -5.12 -5.39
N CYS A 106 5.50 -6.36 -5.02
CA CYS A 106 5.70 -6.83 -3.67
C CYS A 106 5.98 -8.34 -3.60
N ASN A 107 6.02 -8.88 -2.39
CA ASN A 107 6.25 -10.30 -2.15
C ASN A 107 5.28 -11.20 -2.91
N ASN A 108 4.00 -10.81 -3.01
CA ASN A 108 2.95 -11.62 -3.61
C ASN A 108 2.97 -11.64 -5.14
N ASN A 109 3.92 -10.96 -5.76
CA ASN A 109 4.09 -11.00 -7.21
C ASN A 109 4.98 -12.14 -7.69
N PHE A 110 5.76 -12.79 -6.80
CA PHE A 110 6.75 -13.77 -7.22
C PHE A 110 6.55 -15.11 -6.52
N ALA A 111 6.39 -16.17 -7.34
CA ALA A 111 6.38 -17.55 -6.90
C ALA A 111 7.80 -18.14 -6.98
N ASN A 112 8.04 -19.23 -6.26
CA ASN A 112 9.31 -19.97 -6.22
C ASN A 112 10.51 -19.12 -5.74
N ALA A 113 10.24 -18.15 -4.84
CA ALA A 113 11.23 -17.24 -4.27
C ALA A 113 10.91 -16.87 -2.80
N GLU A 114 10.49 -17.84 -2.01
CA GLU A 114 9.96 -17.66 -0.64
C GLU A 114 10.97 -16.98 0.31
N GLY A 115 12.26 -17.17 0.09
CA GLY A 115 13.31 -16.49 0.86
C GLY A 115 13.20 -14.96 0.74
N PRO A 116 13.53 -14.38 -0.42
CA PRO A 116 13.48 -12.93 -0.62
C PRO A 116 12.05 -12.39 -0.74
N PHE A 117 11.08 -13.19 -1.24
CA PHE A 117 9.68 -12.78 -1.47
C PHE A 117 8.68 -13.65 -0.68
N PRO A 118 8.70 -13.63 0.66
CA PRO A 118 7.78 -14.43 1.46
C PRO A 118 6.33 -13.99 1.22
N THR A 119 5.49 -14.93 0.79
CA THR A 119 4.07 -14.69 0.50
C THR A 119 3.33 -14.20 1.73
N LYS A 120 2.50 -13.19 1.56
CA LYS A 120 1.58 -12.65 2.57
C LYS A 120 0.14 -13.05 2.24
N HIS A 121 -0.73 -12.99 3.25
CA HIS A 121 -2.16 -13.11 3.02
C HIS A 121 -2.61 -12.12 1.92
N PRO A 122 -3.48 -12.52 0.96
CA PRO A 122 -3.83 -11.66 -0.17
C PRO A 122 -4.32 -10.26 0.22
N SER A 123 -5.17 -10.16 1.24
CA SER A 123 -5.66 -8.86 1.75
C SER A 123 -4.62 -8.06 2.56
N ALA A 124 -3.47 -8.66 2.89
CA ALA A 124 -2.33 -8.02 3.52
C ALA A 124 -1.14 -7.83 2.55
N SER A 125 -1.42 -7.95 1.26
CA SER A 125 -0.43 -7.69 0.20
C SER A 125 0.10 -6.26 0.32
N LEU A 126 1.42 -6.13 0.31
CA LEU A 126 2.07 -4.83 0.49
C LEU A 126 1.76 -3.85 -0.65
N ASN A 127 1.48 -4.37 -1.86
CA ASN A 127 1.03 -3.52 -2.97
C ASN A 127 -0.24 -2.73 -2.64
N LEU A 128 -1.20 -3.35 -1.92
CA LEU A 128 -2.44 -2.66 -1.53
C LEU A 128 -2.14 -1.46 -0.64
N SER A 129 -1.38 -1.70 0.43
CA SER A 129 -1.02 -0.63 1.38
C SER A 129 -0.16 0.45 0.72
N THR A 130 0.81 0.05 -0.11
CA THR A 130 1.70 0.98 -0.81
C THR A 130 0.92 1.84 -1.80
N TYR A 131 0.01 1.24 -2.58
CA TYR A 131 -0.82 1.96 -3.54
C TYR A 131 -1.70 3.01 -2.85
N ILE A 132 -2.43 2.59 -1.78
CA ILE A 132 -3.29 3.47 -0.99
C ILE A 132 -2.46 4.62 -0.40
N ALA A 133 -1.29 4.33 0.18
CA ALA A 133 -0.42 5.36 0.74
C ALA A 133 0.02 6.37 -0.31
N LEU A 134 0.60 5.91 -1.43
CA LEU A 134 1.04 6.80 -2.51
C LEU A 134 -0.12 7.64 -3.04
N TYR A 135 -1.30 7.04 -3.23
CA TYR A 135 -2.50 7.75 -3.64
C TYR A 135 -2.90 8.82 -2.62
N ASN A 136 -2.89 8.52 -1.32
CA ASN A 136 -3.19 9.45 -0.25
C ASN A 136 -2.22 10.63 -0.20
N TYR A 137 -0.94 10.37 -0.47
CA TYR A 137 0.09 11.40 -0.56
C TYR A 137 0.09 12.19 -1.90
N GLY A 138 -0.88 11.94 -2.79
CA GLY A 138 -1.09 12.73 -4.01
C GLY A 138 -0.40 12.19 -5.27
N TYR A 139 0.25 11.03 -5.23
CA TYR A 139 0.80 10.39 -6.42
C TYR A 139 -0.32 9.69 -7.20
N ARG A 140 -0.48 10.03 -8.47
CA ARG A 140 -1.54 9.50 -9.34
C ARG A 140 -1.02 8.65 -10.49
N ASN A 141 0.28 8.74 -10.78
CA ASN A 141 0.91 8.02 -11.89
C ASN A 141 1.57 6.72 -11.39
N VAL A 142 0.82 5.94 -10.56
CA VAL A 142 1.27 4.69 -9.94
C VAL A 142 0.69 3.51 -10.70
N TYR A 143 1.53 2.54 -11.02
CA TYR A 143 1.16 1.28 -11.67
C TYR A 143 1.67 0.10 -10.87
N GLU A 144 0.93 -0.99 -10.89
CA GLU A 144 1.22 -2.19 -10.11
C GLU A 144 1.45 -3.38 -11.04
N LEU A 145 2.51 -4.15 -10.78
CA LEU A 145 2.67 -5.47 -11.39
C LEU A 145 1.50 -6.37 -10.98
N ALA A 146 0.67 -6.77 -11.96
CA ALA A 146 -0.57 -7.50 -11.67
C ALA A 146 -0.38 -9.00 -11.46
N PRO A 147 0.41 -9.73 -12.29
CA PRO A 147 0.46 -11.19 -12.23
C PRO A 147 1.26 -11.72 -11.04
N LEU A 148 0.97 -12.97 -10.68
CA LEU A 148 1.90 -13.84 -9.98
C LEU A 148 2.85 -14.40 -11.03
N VAL A 149 4.14 -14.09 -10.90
CA VAL A 149 5.19 -14.46 -11.84
C VAL A 149 6.08 -15.53 -11.20
N ASP A 150 6.37 -16.61 -11.91
CA ASP A 150 7.43 -17.54 -11.49
C ASP A 150 8.78 -16.83 -11.68
N ILE A 151 9.54 -16.65 -10.61
CA ILE A 151 10.81 -15.91 -10.68
C ILE A 151 11.81 -16.55 -11.65
N LYS A 152 11.75 -17.86 -11.84
CA LYS A 152 12.64 -18.61 -12.75
C LYS A 152 12.30 -18.40 -14.22
N GLY A 153 11.02 -18.09 -14.51
CA GLY A 153 10.52 -17.81 -15.85
C GLY A 153 10.24 -16.34 -16.11
N SER A 154 10.53 -15.47 -15.14
CA SER A 154 10.31 -14.03 -15.24
C SER A 154 11.17 -13.41 -16.34
N LYS A 155 10.61 -12.44 -17.04
CA LYS A 155 11.33 -11.57 -17.97
C LYS A 155 12.02 -10.40 -17.27
N LEU A 156 11.66 -10.14 -16.00
CA LEU A 156 12.33 -9.16 -15.14
C LEU A 156 13.71 -9.67 -14.77
N THR A 157 14.66 -8.75 -14.66
CA THR A 157 15.97 -9.01 -14.09
C THR A 157 15.99 -8.63 -12.62
N PHE A 158 16.76 -9.37 -11.83
CA PHE A 158 16.90 -9.16 -10.40
C PHE A 158 18.36 -8.92 -10.02
N GLU A 159 18.59 -8.22 -8.92
CA GLU A 159 19.90 -7.96 -8.32
C GLU A 159 19.84 -7.95 -6.80
#